data_f346282d6fa97a775628aecdb5e3d4d3
#
_entry.id   f346282d6fa97a775628aecdb5e3d4d3
#
_cell.length_a   1.000
_cell.length_b   1.000
_cell.length_c   1.000
_cell.angle_alpha   90.00
_cell.angle_beta   90.00
_cell.angle_gamma   90.00
#
_symmetry.space_group_name_H-M   'P 1'
#
loop_
_entity.id
_entity.type
_entity.pdbx_description
1 polymer ?
#
loop_
_entity_poly.entity_id
_entity_poly.type
_entity_poly.pdbx_seq_one_letter_code
_entity_poly.pdbx_strand_id
1 'polypeptide(L)'
;MGGKIRSWHKLFPTFTPADEVLSAMRHRLSQSENITIRTDCKATNISPRCVTLSTGEELQCDAVVVATGSTLFDARIKEEYGYGIYDNVITSADLEQMFNKGEVRLTTGAQPRRIAILHCVGSRDEKVCQRHCSKVCCVTGVKQAIELKQLFPAADVFNFYMDIRMFGPGYEEMYREAQQKYNVHFVRGRISEVSPTIDNRLQIKAEDTLTGRPLKLGVDMLVLLIGMRSNDMNISLEQAGLKRQPSGFMQPKDSFLGNVESNISGIFYAGTITAPKNVGESINEATAAARKVTEWLNKR
;
A
#
# COMPACT_ATOMS: atom_id res chain seq x y z
N MET A 1 -1.70 -17.36 -2.08
CA MET A 1 -0.56 -16.67 -2.71
C MET A 1 -0.98 -15.32 -3.27
N GLY A 2 -0.05 -14.34 -3.43
CA GLY A 2 -0.32 -13.03 -4.02
C GLY A 2 -0.41 -11.86 -3.04
N GLY A 3 -0.35 -12.11 -1.74
CA GLY A 3 -0.32 -11.04 -0.74
C GLY A 3 -1.46 -10.02 -0.91
N LYS A 4 -1.15 -8.73 -0.79
CA LYS A 4 -2.12 -7.64 -0.87
C LYS A 4 -2.72 -7.42 -2.27
N ILE A 5 -2.02 -7.81 -3.35
CA ILE A 5 -2.53 -7.65 -4.73
C ILE A 5 -3.88 -8.35 -4.91
N ARG A 6 -4.16 -9.43 -4.16
CA ARG A 6 -5.45 -10.14 -4.21
C ARG A 6 -6.67 -9.28 -3.88
N SER A 7 -6.47 -8.21 -3.11
CA SER A 7 -7.54 -7.31 -2.69
C SER A 7 -7.61 -6.02 -3.51
N TRP A 8 -6.71 -5.81 -4.44
CA TRP A 8 -6.73 -4.63 -5.29
C TRP A 8 -7.53 -4.88 -6.55
N HIS A 9 -8.19 -3.84 -7.06
CA HIS A 9 -9.01 -3.90 -8.25
C HIS A 9 -8.16 -3.74 -9.52
N LYS A 10 -7.58 -2.56 -9.69
CA LYS A 10 -6.73 -2.25 -10.85
C LYS A 10 -5.38 -1.69 -10.41
N LEU A 11 -4.38 -1.90 -11.23
CA LEU A 11 -3.02 -1.41 -11.01
C LEU A 11 -2.80 -0.12 -11.81
N PHE A 12 -2.13 0.84 -11.20
CA PHE A 12 -1.73 2.09 -11.86
C PHE A 12 -0.40 1.90 -12.62
N PRO A 13 -0.12 2.71 -13.66
CA PRO A 13 -0.99 3.72 -14.25
C PRO A 13 -1.94 3.18 -15.34
N THR A 14 -1.79 1.92 -15.73
CA THR A 14 -2.44 1.30 -16.89
C THR A 14 -3.88 0.84 -16.65
N PHE A 15 -4.34 0.86 -15.41
CA PHE A 15 -5.63 0.30 -14.98
C PHE A 15 -5.80 -1.20 -15.32
N THR A 16 -4.70 -1.91 -15.47
CA THR A 16 -4.70 -3.37 -15.64
C THR A 16 -5.33 -4.04 -14.42
N PRO A 17 -6.28 -4.98 -14.58
CA PRO A 17 -6.84 -5.72 -13.45
C PRO A 17 -5.74 -6.41 -12.63
N ALA A 18 -5.79 -6.25 -11.31
CA ALA A 18 -4.77 -6.83 -10.43
C ALA A 18 -4.78 -8.37 -10.47
N ASP A 19 -5.95 -8.97 -10.67
CA ASP A 19 -6.10 -10.42 -10.79
C ASP A 19 -5.47 -10.98 -12.08
N GLU A 20 -5.48 -10.24 -13.19
CA GLU A 20 -4.80 -10.62 -14.42
C GLU A 20 -3.30 -10.81 -14.19
N VAL A 21 -2.64 -9.83 -13.56
CA VAL A 21 -1.22 -9.91 -13.23
C VAL A 21 -0.93 -11.04 -12.26
N LEU A 22 -1.79 -11.21 -11.25
CA LEU A 22 -1.65 -12.26 -10.26
C LEU A 22 -1.84 -13.66 -10.87
N SER A 23 -2.81 -13.82 -11.76
CA SER A 23 -3.09 -15.09 -12.47
C SER A 23 -1.94 -15.48 -13.38
N ALA A 24 -1.35 -14.52 -14.11
CA ALA A 24 -0.17 -14.76 -14.92
C ALA A 24 1.03 -15.23 -14.08
N MET A 25 1.25 -14.61 -12.89
CA MET A 25 2.31 -15.05 -11.98
C MET A 25 2.05 -16.45 -11.40
N ARG A 26 0.82 -16.74 -10.99
CA ARG A 26 0.43 -18.07 -10.48
C ARG A 26 0.61 -19.15 -11.54
N HIS A 27 0.23 -18.86 -12.78
CA HIS A 27 0.42 -19.78 -13.90
C HIS A 27 1.91 -20.11 -14.08
N ARG A 28 2.80 -19.13 -14.07
CA ARG A 28 4.26 -19.35 -14.15
C ARG A 28 4.76 -20.26 -13.01
N LEU A 29 4.27 -20.05 -11.79
CA LEU A 29 4.64 -20.89 -10.65
C LEU A 29 4.15 -22.34 -10.82
N SER A 30 2.94 -22.56 -11.35
CA SER A 30 2.39 -23.89 -11.55
C SER A 30 3.09 -24.70 -12.64
N GLN A 31 3.82 -24.05 -13.55
CA GLN A 31 4.62 -24.69 -14.58
C GLN A 31 5.99 -25.19 -14.08
N SER A 32 6.38 -24.90 -12.84
CA SER A 32 7.67 -25.29 -12.28
C SER A 32 7.53 -26.48 -11.34
N GLU A 33 8.12 -27.61 -11.69
CA GLU A 33 8.15 -28.83 -10.86
C GLU A 33 9.07 -28.70 -9.64
N ASN A 34 10.00 -27.73 -9.68
CA ASN A 34 11.02 -27.54 -8.62
C ASN A 34 10.57 -26.57 -7.53
N ILE A 35 9.31 -26.13 -7.52
CA ILE A 35 8.78 -25.19 -6.52
C ILE A 35 7.78 -25.90 -5.62
N THR A 36 8.10 -25.98 -4.33
CA THR A 36 7.19 -26.44 -3.29
C THR A 36 6.55 -25.24 -2.60
N ILE A 37 5.22 -25.15 -2.63
CA ILE A 37 4.46 -24.09 -1.96
C ILE A 37 3.85 -24.64 -0.68
N ARG A 38 4.14 -23.98 0.44
CA ARG A 38 3.54 -24.29 1.74
C ARG A 38 2.66 -23.12 2.18
N THR A 39 1.40 -23.39 2.43
CA THR A 39 0.41 -22.45 2.98
C THR A 39 0.15 -22.77 4.44
N ASP A 40 -0.49 -21.85 5.15
CA ASP A 40 -0.95 -22.02 6.53
C ASP A 40 0.17 -22.30 7.56
N CYS A 41 1.41 -21.95 7.20
CA CYS A 41 2.55 -21.99 8.08
C CYS A 41 3.33 -20.67 8.04
N LYS A 42 4.01 -20.35 9.14
CA LYS A 42 4.84 -19.15 9.28
C LYS A 42 6.27 -19.57 9.59
N ALA A 43 7.25 -18.82 9.08
CA ALA A 43 8.62 -18.92 9.57
C ALA A 43 8.69 -18.28 10.96
N THR A 44 9.15 -19.03 11.94
CA THR A 44 9.33 -18.58 13.34
C THR A 44 10.77 -18.22 13.66
N ASN A 45 11.73 -18.87 12.96
CA ASN A 45 13.13 -18.53 13.06
C ASN A 45 13.79 -18.63 11.69
N ILE A 46 14.79 -17.79 11.44
CA ILE A 46 15.52 -17.71 10.17
C ILE A 46 17.01 -17.61 10.47
N SER A 47 17.79 -18.51 9.84
CA SER A 47 19.24 -18.47 9.80
C SER A 47 19.73 -18.66 8.36
N PRO A 48 21.01 -18.45 8.04
CA PRO A 48 21.52 -18.58 6.67
C PRO A 48 21.34 -19.95 6.02
N ARG A 49 21.10 -20.98 6.83
CA ARG A 49 21.00 -22.38 6.36
C ARG A 49 19.77 -23.13 6.84
N CYS A 50 18.96 -22.50 7.67
CA CYS A 50 17.78 -23.17 8.24
C CYS A 50 16.65 -22.18 8.47
N VAL A 51 15.44 -22.59 8.11
CA VAL A 51 14.21 -21.88 8.44
C VAL A 51 13.33 -22.80 9.26
N THR A 52 12.98 -22.37 10.47
CA THR A 52 12.04 -23.09 11.35
C THR A 52 10.63 -22.60 11.09
N LEU A 53 9.69 -23.51 10.88
CA LEU A 53 8.28 -23.23 10.67
C LEU A 53 7.47 -23.26 11.97
N SER A 54 6.31 -22.65 11.97
CA SER A 54 5.35 -22.69 13.10
C SER A 54 4.86 -24.10 13.44
N THR A 55 5.06 -25.06 12.56
CA THR A 55 4.81 -26.50 12.79
C THR A 55 5.90 -27.20 13.58
N GLY A 56 7.03 -26.52 13.85
CA GLY A 56 8.24 -27.10 14.42
C GLY A 56 9.18 -27.75 13.41
N GLU A 57 8.80 -27.82 12.14
CA GLU A 57 9.64 -28.35 11.06
C GLU A 57 10.82 -27.41 10.75
N GLU A 58 11.99 -27.99 10.55
CA GLU A 58 13.20 -27.29 10.12
C GLU A 58 13.50 -27.56 8.64
N LEU A 59 13.57 -26.50 7.86
CA LEU A 59 13.92 -26.55 6.44
C LEU A 59 15.38 -26.14 6.26
N GLN A 60 16.22 -27.10 5.86
CA GLN A 60 17.60 -26.81 5.48
C GLN A 60 17.64 -26.14 4.11
N CYS A 61 18.45 -25.11 3.95
CA CYS A 61 18.55 -24.31 2.72
C CYS A 61 19.94 -23.71 2.56
N ASP A 62 20.32 -23.38 1.34
CA ASP A 62 21.59 -22.72 1.02
C ASP A 62 21.49 -21.20 0.96
N ALA A 63 20.27 -20.68 0.80
CA ALA A 63 19.97 -19.26 0.83
C ALA A 63 18.51 -19.03 1.25
N VAL A 64 18.24 -17.87 1.85
CA VAL A 64 16.90 -17.43 2.24
C VAL A 64 16.56 -16.10 1.59
N VAL A 65 15.41 -16.00 0.95
CA VAL A 65 14.86 -14.73 0.48
C VAL A 65 13.66 -14.36 1.35
N VAL A 66 13.77 -13.26 2.10
CA VAL A 66 12.71 -12.76 2.97
C VAL A 66 11.88 -11.74 2.20
N ALA A 67 10.61 -12.08 1.94
CA ALA A 67 9.67 -11.27 1.17
C ALA A 67 8.32 -11.10 1.90
N THR A 68 8.37 -10.89 3.23
CA THR A 68 7.20 -10.81 4.12
C THR A 68 6.34 -9.56 3.89
N GLY A 69 6.85 -8.61 3.12
CA GLY A 69 6.12 -7.42 2.73
C GLY A 69 5.94 -6.40 3.85
N SER A 70 4.90 -5.59 3.73
CA SER A 70 4.52 -4.52 4.66
C SER A 70 3.07 -4.71 5.12
N THR A 71 2.63 -3.97 6.13
CA THR A 71 1.22 -3.89 6.56
C THR A 71 0.62 -2.54 6.17
N LEU A 72 -0.69 -2.45 6.16
CA LEU A 72 -1.40 -1.19 6.02
C LEU A 72 -1.55 -0.53 7.39
N PHE A 73 -1.55 0.79 7.41
CA PHE A 73 -1.79 1.56 8.62
C PHE A 73 -3.23 1.36 9.11
N ASP A 74 -3.42 1.17 10.41
CA ASP A 74 -4.77 1.11 11.01
C ASP A 74 -5.31 2.54 11.17
N ALA A 75 -6.30 2.89 10.38
CA ALA A 75 -6.89 4.23 10.38
C ALA A 75 -7.63 4.58 11.68
N ARG A 76 -7.98 3.60 12.53
CA ARG A 76 -8.60 3.84 13.85
C ARG A 76 -7.69 4.64 14.79
N ILE A 77 -6.37 4.57 14.60
CA ILE A 77 -5.39 5.34 15.38
C ILE A 77 -5.54 6.85 15.14
N LYS A 78 -6.16 7.25 14.01
CA LYS A 78 -6.45 8.63 13.64
C LYS A 78 -7.92 8.94 13.92
N GLU A 79 -8.27 9.03 15.20
CA GLU A 79 -9.65 9.22 15.67
C GLU A 79 -10.33 10.45 15.08
N GLU A 80 -9.56 11.50 14.77
CA GLU A 80 -10.04 12.74 14.15
C GLU A 80 -10.72 12.54 12.79
N TYR A 81 -10.51 11.38 12.14
CA TYR A 81 -11.14 11.05 10.86
C TYR A 81 -12.35 10.13 11.00
N GLY A 82 -12.60 9.56 12.18
CA GLY A 82 -13.81 8.79 12.50
C GLY A 82 -13.92 7.43 11.82
N TYR A 83 -12.83 6.82 11.34
CA TYR A 83 -12.86 5.47 10.77
C TYR A 83 -13.28 4.42 11.81
N GLY A 84 -14.30 3.63 11.48
CA GLY A 84 -14.93 2.67 12.40
C GLY A 84 -15.88 3.29 13.43
N ILE A 85 -16.12 4.61 13.38
CA ILE A 85 -17.04 5.34 14.23
C ILE A 85 -18.17 5.96 13.39
N TYR A 86 -17.81 6.64 12.29
CA TYR A 86 -18.78 7.30 11.42
C TYR A 86 -19.06 6.45 10.18
N ASP A 87 -20.33 6.38 9.80
CA ASP A 87 -20.73 5.76 8.54
C ASP A 87 -20.04 6.44 7.35
N ASN A 88 -19.74 5.64 6.33
CA ASN A 88 -19.16 6.09 5.07
C ASN A 88 -17.75 6.74 5.17
N VAL A 89 -17.06 6.59 6.32
CA VAL A 89 -15.61 6.77 6.40
C VAL A 89 -14.95 5.42 6.16
N ILE A 90 -14.27 5.29 5.03
CA ILE A 90 -13.65 4.04 4.58
C ILE A 90 -12.17 4.26 4.28
N THR A 91 -11.39 3.18 4.22
CA THR A 91 -10.00 3.25 3.78
C THR A 91 -9.88 3.04 2.26
N SER A 92 -8.73 3.40 1.71
CA SER A 92 -8.39 3.06 0.32
C SER A 92 -8.45 1.55 0.04
N ALA A 93 -8.14 0.73 1.04
CA ALA A 93 -8.23 -0.73 0.92
C ALA A 93 -9.69 -1.22 0.89
N ASP A 94 -10.58 -0.60 1.69
CA ASP A 94 -12.01 -0.91 1.66
C ASP A 94 -12.61 -0.54 0.29
N LEU A 95 -12.22 0.62 -0.25
CA LEU A 95 -12.67 1.05 -1.58
C LEU A 95 -12.22 0.09 -2.69
N GLU A 96 -10.99 -0.44 -2.65
CA GLU A 96 -10.54 -1.48 -3.60
C GLU A 96 -11.43 -2.73 -3.52
N GLN A 97 -11.83 -3.13 -2.31
CA GLN A 97 -12.74 -4.26 -2.15
C GLN A 97 -14.15 -3.96 -2.69
N MET A 98 -14.64 -2.72 -2.50
CA MET A 98 -15.91 -2.28 -3.08
C MET A 98 -15.87 -2.30 -4.61
N PHE A 99 -14.77 -1.85 -5.22
CA PHE A 99 -14.56 -1.96 -6.67
C PHE A 99 -14.56 -3.41 -7.15
N ASN A 100 -13.86 -4.32 -6.45
CA ASN A 100 -13.83 -5.74 -6.79
C ASN A 100 -15.21 -6.40 -6.73
N LYS A 101 -16.08 -5.95 -5.82
CA LYS A 101 -17.46 -6.43 -5.71
C LYS A 101 -18.41 -5.77 -6.72
N GLY A 102 -17.98 -4.70 -7.39
CA GLY A 102 -18.86 -3.86 -8.23
C GLY A 102 -19.89 -3.06 -7.43
N GLU A 103 -19.71 -2.87 -6.13
CA GLU A 103 -20.67 -2.30 -5.19
C GLU A 103 -20.08 -1.14 -4.41
N VAL A 104 -19.86 0.00 -5.07
CA VAL A 104 -19.49 1.24 -4.38
C VAL A 104 -20.78 1.96 -3.97
N ARG A 105 -21.16 1.84 -2.68
CA ARG A 105 -22.41 2.39 -2.12
C ARG A 105 -22.18 2.93 -0.72
N LEU A 106 -23.05 3.86 -0.30
CA LEU A 106 -23.15 4.30 1.09
C LEU A 106 -23.78 3.18 1.96
N THR A 107 -23.65 3.28 3.26
CA THR A 107 -24.29 2.34 4.22
C THR A 107 -25.82 2.29 4.05
N THR A 108 -26.42 3.37 3.54
CA THR A 108 -27.85 3.44 3.17
C THR A 108 -28.20 2.71 1.88
N GLY A 109 -27.23 2.19 1.13
CA GLY A 109 -27.40 1.60 -0.19
C GLY A 109 -27.41 2.63 -1.34
N ALA A 110 -27.43 3.93 -1.05
CA ALA A 110 -27.41 4.99 -2.06
C ALA A 110 -26.04 5.15 -2.73
N GLN A 111 -26.01 5.73 -3.92
CA GLN A 111 -24.77 6.12 -4.59
C GLN A 111 -24.23 7.43 -3.98
N PRO A 112 -22.90 7.53 -3.74
CA PRO A 112 -22.30 8.76 -3.26
C PRO A 112 -22.31 9.82 -4.37
N ARG A 113 -22.69 11.06 -4.02
CA ARG A 113 -22.66 12.21 -4.94
C ARG A 113 -21.48 13.13 -4.70
N ARG A 114 -20.95 13.14 -3.47
CA ARG A 114 -19.79 13.94 -3.12
C ARG A 114 -18.82 13.11 -2.28
N ILE A 115 -17.61 12.92 -2.79
CA ILE A 115 -16.62 12.02 -2.22
C ILE A 115 -15.35 12.81 -1.95
N ALA A 116 -14.81 12.69 -0.73
CA ALA A 116 -13.48 13.20 -0.41
C ALA A 116 -12.47 12.05 -0.28
N ILE A 117 -11.27 12.27 -0.75
CA ILE A 117 -10.13 11.36 -0.61
C ILE A 117 -9.03 12.11 0.14
N LEU A 118 -8.64 11.62 1.32
CA LEU A 118 -7.59 12.22 2.13
C LEU A 118 -6.30 11.44 1.99
N HIS A 119 -5.25 12.11 1.52
CA HIS A 119 -3.92 11.55 1.35
C HIS A 119 -3.12 11.46 2.65
N CYS A 120 -2.13 10.56 2.68
CA CYS A 120 -1.11 10.43 3.74
C CYS A 120 -1.66 10.08 5.14
N VAL A 121 -2.74 9.31 5.24
CA VAL A 121 -3.22 8.82 6.54
C VAL A 121 -2.26 7.74 7.07
N GLY A 122 -1.61 8.01 8.20
CA GLY A 122 -0.56 7.14 8.73
C GLY A 122 0.73 7.13 7.90
N SER A 123 1.03 8.24 7.21
CA SER A 123 2.29 8.48 6.50
C SER A 123 2.66 9.94 6.67
N ARG A 124 3.98 10.25 6.78
CA ARG A 124 4.48 11.61 6.99
C ARG A 124 3.82 12.24 8.24
N ASP A 125 3.61 11.42 9.26
CA ASP A 125 2.90 11.79 10.47
C ASP A 125 3.71 11.36 11.72
N GLU A 126 4.28 12.34 12.41
CA GLU A 126 5.10 12.11 13.59
C GLU A 126 4.27 11.67 14.80
N LYS A 127 2.99 12.10 14.89
CA LYS A 127 2.10 11.74 15.99
C LYS A 127 1.85 10.24 16.12
N VAL A 128 1.96 9.52 14.99
CA VAL A 128 1.78 8.06 14.93
C VAL A 128 3.09 7.34 14.57
N CYS A 129 4.23 8.00 14.75
CA CYS A 129 5.57 7.46 14.50
C CYS A 129 5.79 6.94 13.06
N GLN A 130 5.08 7.51 12.07
CA GLN A 130 5.17 7.14 10.66
C GLN A 130 5.71 8.32 9.83
N ARG A 131 7.01 8.65 10.04
CA ARG A 131 7.65 9.81 9.38
C ARG A 131 7.86 9.63 7.89
N HIS A 132 7.96 8.40 7.41
CA HIS A 132 8.23 8.10 6.01
C HIS A 132 7.01 8.35 5.11
N CYS A 133 7.28 8.58 3.84
CA CYS A 133 6.25 8.59 2.79
C CYS A 133 5.98 7.15 2.34
N SER A 134 4.72 6.77 2.21
CA SER A 134 4.32 5.47 1.68
C SER A 134 4.45 5.35 0.15
N LYS A 135 4.94 6.39 -0.51
CA LYS A 135 5.30 6.45 -1.93
C LYS A 135 4.13 6.27 -2.92
N VAL A 136 3.24 5.32 -2.66
CA VAL A 136 2.18 4.92 -3.61
C VAL A 136 0.83 5.59 -3.36
N CYS A 137 0.61 6.26 -2.22
CA CYS A 137 -0.72 6.80 -1.89
C CYS A 137 -1.18 7.89 -2.86
N CYS A 138 -0.30 8.78 -3.34
CA CYS A 138 -0.71 9.81 -4.31
C CYS A 138 -1.23 9.16 -5.61
N VAL A 139 -0.49 8.20 -6.14
CA VAL A 139 -0.87 7.48 -7.36
C VAL A 139 -2.16 6.67 -7.14
N THR A 140 -2.29 6.00 -6.00
CA THR A 140 -3.50 5.26 -5.63
C THR A 140 -4.71 6.20 -5.54
N GLY A 141 -4.57 7.36 -4.89
CA GLY A 141 -5.67 8.31 -4.75
C GLY A 141 -6.15 8.88 -6.09
N VAL A 142 -5.22 9.20 -6.98
CA VAL A 142 -5.57 9.66 -8.33
C VAL A 142 -6.25 8.54 -9.12
N LYS A 143 -5.74 7.30 -9.06
CA LYS A 143 -6.36 6.13 -9.70
C LYS A 143 -7.79 5.91 -9.18
N GLN A 144 -7.98 5.89 -7.86
CA GLN A 144 -9.29 5.68 -7.25
C GLN A 144 -10.27 6.82 -7.58
N ALA A 145 -9.80 8.06 -7.65
CA ALA A 145 -10.63 9.20 -8.08
C ALA A 145 -11.12 9.04 -9.51
N ILE A 146 -10.26 8.58 -10.42
CA ILE A 146 -10.65 8.28 -11.81
C ILE A 146 -11.69 7.15 -11.85
N GLU A 147 -11.48 6.05 -11.13
CA GLU A 147 -12.42 4.93 -11.07
C GLU A 147 -13.78 5.35 -10.49
N LEU A 148 -13.79 6.18 -9.45
CA LEU A 148 -15.03 6.76 -8.91
C LEU A 148 -15.76 7.61 -9.94
N LYS A 149 -15.04 8.44 -10.69
CA LYS A 149 -15.62 9.27 -11.75
C LYS A 149 -16.10 8.46 -12.96
N GLN A 150 -15.49 7.32 -13.24
CA GLN A 150 -15.98 6.38 -14.26
C GLN A 150 -17.29 5.72 -13.83
N LEU A 151 -17.45 5.34 -12.56
CA LEU A 151 -18.67 4.76 -12.00
C LEU A 151 -19.77 5.81 -11.80
N PHE A 152 -19.39 7.00 -11.35
CA PHE A 152 -20.31 8.10 -10.99
C PHE A 152 -19.88 9.40 -11.70
N PRO A 153 -20.15 9.54 -13.01
CA PRO A 153 -19.70 10.73 -13.77
C PRO A 153 -20.19 12.06 -13.22
N ALA A 154 -21.38 12.06 -12.60
CA ALA A 154 -22.00 13.26 -12.00
C ALA A 154 -21.53 13.55 -10.57
N ALA A 155 -20.76 12.64 -9.93
CA ALA A 155 -20.29 12.88 -8.57
C ALA A 155 -19.14 13.89 -8.53
N ASP A 156 -19.08 14.71 -7.48
CA ASP A 156 -17.94 15.55 -7.16
C ASP A 156 -16.89 14.71 -6.40
N VAL A 157 -15.65 14.64 -6.89
CA VAL A 157 -14.56 13.94 -6.23
C VAL A 157 -13.45 14.92 -5.88
N PHE A 158 -13.10 15.00 -4.58
CA PHE A 158 -12.10 15.92 -4.02
C PHE A 158 -10.91 15.13 -3.49
N ASN A 159 -9.70 15.44 -3.93
CA ASN A 159 -8.45 14.93 -3.36
C ASN A 159 -7.82 15.98 -2.44
N PHE A 160 -7.72 15.68 -1.14
CA PHE A 160 -7.04 16.51 -0.15
C PHE A 160 -5.62 16.01 0.04
N TYR A 161 -4.63 16.84 -0.22
CA TYR A 161 -3.22 16.44 -0.25
C TYR A 161 -2.29 17.50 0.36
N MET A 162 -1.14 17.07 0.86
CA MET A 162 -0.05 17.98 1.27
C MET A 162 0.85 18.31 0.07
N ASP A 163 1.33 17.27 -0.61
CA ASP A 163 2.10 17.31 -1.85
C ASP A 163 1.66 16.15 -2.73
N ILE A 164 1.45 16.39 -4.02
CA ILE A 164 1.21 15.34 -5.02
C ILE A 164 2.56 14.85 -5.54
N ARG A 165 2.78 13.53 -5.42
CA ARG A 165 4.00 12.85 -5.86
C ARG A 165 3.66 11.85 -6.93
N MET A 166 3.67 12.31 -8.18
CA MET A 166 3.32 11.55 -9.39
C MET A 166 4.57 11.37 -10.24
N PHE A 167 5.57 10.63 -9.75
CA PHE A 167 6.83 10.44 -10.46
C PHE A 167 6.92 8.99 -10.99
N GLY A 168 7.15 8.88 -12.26
CA GLY A 168 7.26 7.63 -12.99
C GLY A 168 6.51 7.68 -14.32
N PRO A 169 6.79 6.76 -15.24
CA PRO A 169 6.14 6.72 -16.55
C PRO A 169 4.61 6.59 -16.43
N GLY A 170 3.87 7.47 -17.08
CA GLY A 170 2.42 7.46 -17.15
C GLY A 170 1.70 8.05 -15.92
N TYR A 171 2.41 8.41 -14.84
CA TYR A 171 1.76 8.90 -13.61
C TYR A 171 1.33 10.36 -13.74
N GLU A 172 2.16 11.19 -14.34
CA GLU A 172 1.85 12.60 -14.59
C GLU A 172 0.69 12.74 -15.58
N GLU A 173 0.67 11.90 -16.60
CA GLU A 173 -0.42 11.82 -17.58
C GLU A 173 -1.73 11.43 -16.90
N MET A 174 -1.71 10.43 -16.02
CA MET A 174 -2.88 10.00 -15.25
C MET A 174 -3.39 11.12 -14.33
N TYR A 175 -2.49 11.89 -13.69
CA TYR A 175 -2.87 13.03 -12.87
C TYR A 175 -3.53 14.13 -13.70
N ARG A 176 -2.97 14.45 -14.87
CA ARG A 176 -3.53 15.42 -15.81
C ARG A 176 -4.90 14.97 -16.34
N GLU A 177 -5.03 13.69 -16.67
CA GLU A 177 -6.31 13.11 -17.09
C GLU A 177 -7.37 13.20 -15.98
N ALA A 178 -7.02 12.95 -14.72
CA ALA A 178 -7.93 13.11 -13.59
C ALA A 178 -8.50 14.54 -13.50
N GLN A 179 -7.68 15.55 -13.75
CA GLN A 179 -8.10 16.95 -13.73
C GLN A 179 -8.90 17.33 -14.96
N GLN A 180 -8.38 17.08 -16.15
CA GLN A 180 -8.92 17.63 -17.40
C GLN A 180 -10.11 16.84 -17.96
N LYS A 181 -10.06 15.50 -17.88
CA LYS A 181 -11.08 14.63 -18.43
C LYS A 181 -12.16 14.26 -17.40
N TYR A 182 -11.72 13.98 -16.17
CA TYR A 182 -12.62 13.52 -15.12
C TYR A 182 -13.06 14.61 -14.15
N ASN A 183 -12.55 15.84 -14.29
CA ASN A 183 -12.89 16.97 -13.44
C ASN A 183 -12.76 16.63 -11.93
N VAL A 184 -11.69 15.95 -11.54
CA VAL A 184 -11.35 15.69 -10.15
C VAL A 184 -10.78 16.96 -9.53
N HIS A 185 -11.30 17.35 -8.36
CA HIS A 185 -10.86 18.53 -7.64
C HIS A 185 -9.66 18.20 -6.74
N PHE A 186 -8.60 18.98 -6.84
CA PHE A 186 -7.41 18.84 -6.01
C PHE A 186 -7.28 20.01 -5.06
N VAL A 187 -7.42 19.76 -3.75
CA VAL A 187 -7.32 20.76 -2.69
C VAL A 187 -6.03 20.54 -1.92
N ARG A 188 -5.10 21.49 -2.01
CA ARG A 188 -3.86 21.44 -1.23
C ARG A 188 -4.14 21.82 0.21
N GLY A 189 -4.28 20.82 1.05
CA GLY A 189 -4.59 20.99 2.46
C GLY A 189 -4.78 19.64 3.14
N ARG A 190 -4.76 19.67 4.47
CA ARG A 190 -5.01 18.49 5.29
C ARG A 190 -6.37 18.64 5.95
N ILE A 191 -7.18 17.61 5.93
CA ILE A 191 -8.40 17.55 6.74
C ILE A 191 -7.98 17.53 8.21
N SER A 192 -8.47 18.47 9.00
CA SER A 192 -8.18 18.60 10.42
C SER A 192 -9.19 17.85 11.28
N GLU A 193 -10.43 17.74 10.81
CA GLU A 193 -11.53 17.17 11.59
C GLU A 193 -12.61 16.67 10.63
N VAL A 194 -13.24 15.57 11.03
CA VAL A 194 -14.46 15.01 10.42
C VAL A 194 -15.53 14.92 11.49
N SER A 195 -16.75 15.30 11.17
CA SER A 195 -17.90 15.16 12.07
C SER A 195 -19.14 14.70 11.29
N PRO A 196 -20.01 13.87 11.89
CA PRO A 196 -21.27 13.51 11.27
C PRO A 196 -22.23 14.69 11.28
N THR A 197 -23.14 14.71 10.32
CA THR A 197 -24.24 15.69 10.23
C THR A 197 -25.58 14.98 10.51
N ILE A 198 -26.62 15.75 10.80
CA ILE A 198 -27.96 15.23 11.12
C ILE A 198 -28.55 14.40 9.96
N ASP A 199 -28.19 14.72 8.74
CA ASP A 199 -28.63 14.04 7.50
C ASP A 199 -27.72 12.84 7.11
N ASN A 200 -26.96 12.29 8.07
CA ASN A 200 -26.03 11.16 7.89
C ASN A 200 -24.94 11.40 6.85
N ARG A 201 -24.59 12.66 6.59
CA ARG A 201 -23.42 13.02 5.81
C ARG A 201 -22.24 13.30 6.73
N LEU A 202 -21.08 13.55 6.13
CA LEU A 202 -19.85 13.91 6.82
C LEU A 202 -19.54 15.38 6.54
N GLN A 203 -19.29 16.17 7.57
CA GLN A 203 -18.70 17.50 7.43
C GLN A 203 -17.19 17.38 7.67
N ILE A 204 -16.42 17.76 6.67
CA ILE A 204 -14.97 17.85 6.78
C ILE A 204 -14.55 19.31 6.95
N LYS A 205 -13.53 19.53 7.80
CA LYS A 205 -12.86 20.82 7.97
C LYS A 205 -11.43 20.69 7.46
N ALA A 206 -11.02 21.62 6.62
CA ALA A 206 -9.68 21.70 6.06
C ALA A 206 -9.27 23.18 5.90
N GLU A 207 -8.02 23.40 5.57
CA GLU A 207 -7.52 24.68 5.07
C GLU A 207 -7.04 24.45 3.63
N ASP A 208 -7.52 25.26 2.70
CA ASP A 208 -6.90 25.33 1.37
C ASP A 208 -5.65 26.22 1.48
N THR A 209 -4.51 25.59 1.52
CA THR A 209 -3.21 26.27 1.74
C THR A 209 -2.73 27.09 0.53
N LEU A 210 -3.35 26.92 -0.65
CA LEU A 210 -3.07 27.76 -1.82
C LEU A 210 -3.80 29.11 -1.73
N THR A 211 -5.00 29.10 -1.17
CA THR A 211 -5.80 30.34 -0.99
C THR A 211 -5.68 30.91 0.41
N GLY A 212 -5.13 30.17 1.38
CA GLY A 212 -5.05 30.54 2.80
C GLY A 212 -6.43 30.62 3.46
N ARG A 213 -7.43 29.91 2.95
CA ARG A 213 -8.82 30.01 3.43
C ARG A 213 -9.26 28.70 4.11
N PRO A 214 -9.97 28.81 5.25
CA PRO A 214 -10.62 27.66 5.85
C PRO A 214 -11.75 27.15 4.93
N LEU A 215 -11.84 25.82 4.82
CA LEU A 215 -12.82 25.11 4.03
C LEU A 215 -13.66 24.22 4.94
N LYS A 216 -15.00 24.32 4.79
CA LYS A 216 -15.95 23.35 5.31
C LYS A 216 -16.69 22.73 4.13
N LEU A 217 -16.68 21.42 4.03
CA LEU A 217 -17.29 20.69 2.92
C LEU A 217 -18.12 19.52 3.46
N GLY A 218 -19.40 19.46 3.07
CA GLY A 218 -20.24 18.30 3.31
C GLY A 218 -20.02 17.25 2.22
N VAL A 219 -19.69 16.01 2.62
CA VAL A 219 -19.48 14.89 1.71
C VAL A 219 -20.32 13.67 2.13
N ASP A 220 -20.60 12.80 1.18
CA ASP A 220 -21.34 11.57 1.44
C ASP A 220 -20.41 10.43 1.85
N MET A 221 -19.17 10.47 1.37
CA MET A 221 -18.15 9.44 1.64
C MET A 221 -16.78 10.09 1.82
N LEU A 222 -16.01 9.60 2.78
CA LEU A 222 -14.61 9.95 2.97
C LEU A 222 -13.72 8.70 2.82
N VAL A 223 -12.77 8.76 1.91
CA VAL A 223 -11.78 7.71 1.67
C VAL A 223 -10.45 8.13 2.28
N LEU A 224 -9.93 7.34 3.20
CA LEU A 224 -8.64 7.55 3.84
C LEU A 224 -7.55 6.77 3.09
N LEU A 225 -6.63 7.46 2.42
CA LEU A 225 -5.48 6.83 1.78
C LEU A 225 -4.45 6.41 2.82
N ILE A 226 -4.61 5.21 3.34
CA ILE A 226 -3.78 4.65 4.41
C ILE A 226 -2.39 4.29 3.92
N GLY A 227 -1.40 4.60 4.75
CA GLY A 227 0.00 4.35 4.47
C GLY A 227 0.42 2.90 4.59
N MET A 228 1.62 2.60 4.07
CA MET A 228 2.34 1.35 4.33
C MET A 228 3.21 1.50 5.57
N ARG A 229 3.08 0.59 6.53
CA ARG A 229 3.99 0.46 7.66
C ARG A 229 4.77 -0.85 7.56
N SER A 230 5.85 -0.95 8.31
CA SER A 230 6.61 -2.19 8.42
C SER A 230 5.75 -3.34 8.95
N ASN A 231 6.09 -4.56 8.56
CA ASN A 231 5.44 -5.76 9.08
C ASN A 231 5.92 -6.03 10.52
N ASP A 232 5.01 -6.44 11.40
CA ASP A 232 5.34 -6.78 12.79
C ASP A 232 6.31 -7.98 12.87
N MET A 233 6.31 -8.88 11.88
CA MET A 233 7.33 -9.93 11.75
C MET A 233 8.77 -9.39 11.67
N ASN A 234 8.99 -8.14 11.30
CA ASN A 234 10.32 -7.55 11.27
C ASN A 234 10.96 -7.50 12.67
N ILE A 235 10.16 -7.52 13.74
CA ILE A 235 10.65 -7.62 15.12
C ILE A 235 11.31 -8.99 15.35
N SER A 236 10.67 -10.08 14.91
CA SER A 236 11.25 -11.43 15.02
C SER A 236 12.51 -11.59 14.15
N LEU A 237 12.52 -10.97 12.96
CA LEU A 237 13.71 -10.94 12.10
C LEU A 237 14.87 -10.16 12.74
N GLU A 238 14.59 -9.07 13.44
CA GLU A 238 15.59 -8.32 14.20
C GLU A 238 16.15 -9.15 15.36
N GLN A 239 15.32 -9.88 16.09
CA GLN A 239 15.73 -10.82 17.14
C GLN A 239 16.60 -11.95 16.58
N ALA A 240 16.41 -12.35 15.32
CA ALA A 240 17.28 -13.29 14.60
C ALA A 240 18.59 -12.65 14.10
N GLY A 241 18.89 -11.39 14.46
CA GLY A 241 20.15 -10.70 14.13
C GLY A 241 20.13 -9.88 12.84
N LEU A 242 18.98 -9.78 12.15
CA LEU A 242 18.85 -8.93 10.97
C LEU A 242 18.66 -7.47 11.40
N LYS A 243 19.28 -6.54 10.69
CA LYS A 243 19.20 -5.10 11.02
C LYS A 243 17.87 -4.50 10.56
N ARG A 244 17.29 -3.65 11.41
CA ARG A 244 16.06 -2.90 11.14
C ARG A 244 16.33 -1.39 11.15
N GLN A 245 15.67 -0.66 10.27
CA GLN A 245 15.71 0.80 10.21
C GLN A 245 14.82 1.43 11.30
N PRO A 246 15.03 2.70 11.67
CA PRO A 246 14.15 3.43 12.60
C PRO A 246 12.68 3.48 12.13
N SER A 247 12.43 3.37 10.83
CA SER A 247 11.08 3.26 10.23
C SER A 247 10.40 1.90 10.47
N GLY A 248 11.11 0.93 11.06
CA GLY A 248 10.64 -0.43 11.28
C GLY A 248 10.85 -1.38 10.08
N PHE A 249 11.15 -0.88 8.88
CA PHE A 249 11.52 -1.72 7.73
C PHE A 249 12.90 -2.34 7.90
N MET A 250 13.15 -3.46 7.22
CA MET A 250 14.47 -4.11 7.30
C MET A 250 15.53 -3.25 6.59
N GLN A 251 16.73 -3.23 7.16
CA GLN A 251 17.85 -2.48 6.62
C GLN A 251 18.63 -3.34 5.62
N PRO A 252 18.75 -2.95 4.35
CA PRO A 252 19.63 -3.60 3.41
C PRO A 252 21.10 -3.37 3.81
N LYS A 253 22.00 -4.24 3.34
CA LYS A 253 23.43 -4.18 3.57
C LYS A 253 24.03 -2.86 3.10
N ASP A 254 23.61 -2.42 1.94
CA ASP A 254 23.97 -1.15 1.33
C ASP A 254 22.81 -0.66 0.47
N SER A 255 22.52 0.65 0.50
CA SER A 255 21.36 1.23 -0.19
C SER A 255 21.48 1.26 -1.71
N PHE A 256 22.69 1.18 -2.26
CA PHE A 256 22.97 1.31 -3.68
C PHE A 256 23.40 0.00 -4.32
N LEU A 257 24.42 -0.65 -3.76
CA LEU A 257 25.07 -1.83 -4.33
C LEU A 257 24.62 -3.15 -3.69
N GLY A 258 24.00 -3.09 -2.51
CA GLY A 258 23.55 -4.25 -1.73
C GLY A 258 22.10 -4.14 -1.26
N ASN A 259 21.24 -3.48 -2.04
CA ASN A 259 19.86 -3.16 -1.66
C ASN A 259 18.94 -4.39 -1.48
N VAL A 260 19.32 -5.55 -2.00
CA VAL A 260 18.62 -6.84 -1.82
C VAL A 260 19.36 -7.81 -0.90
N GLU A 261 20.51 -7.42 -0.37
CA GLU A 261 21.30 -8.23 0.58
C GLU A 261 21.02 -7.78 2.02
N SER A 262 20.97 -8.73 2.97
CA SER A 262 20.92 -8.39 4.39
C SER A 262 22.33 -8.23 4.97
N ASN A 263 22.42 -7.84 6.25
CA ASN A 263 23.69 -7.85 6.99
C ASN A 263 24.22 -9.26 7.29
N ILE A 264 23.41 -10.30 7.06
CA ILE A 264 23.78 -11.71 7.25
C ILE A 264 23.92 -12.36 5.88
N SER A 265 25.13 -12.89 5.59
CA SER A 265 25.43 -13.55 4.32
C SER A 265 24.51 -14.77 4.10
N GLY A 266 23.96 -14.93 2.91
CA GLY A 266 23.00 -15.98 2.56
C GLY A 266 21.54 -15.64 2.82
N ILE A 267 21.26 -14.44 3.39
CA ILE A 267 19.90 -13.94 3.57
C ILE A 267 19.70 -12.69 2.71
N PHE A 268 18.64 -12.68 1.91
CA PHE A 268 18.30 -11.65 0.93
C PHE A 268 16.91 -11.10 1.17
N TYR A 269 16.63 -9.92 0.62
CA TYR A 269 15.33 -9.23 0.71
C TYR A 269 14.70 -9.03 -0.66
N ALA A 270 13.36 -9.04 -0.72
CA ALA A 270 12.61 -8.64 -1.90
C ALA A 270 11.30 -7.95 -1.53
N GLY A 271 10.91 -6.95 -2.31
CA GLY A 271 9.65 -6.24 -2.19
C GLY A 271 9.58 -5.26 -1.02
N THR A 272 8.38 -5.05 -0.48
CA THR A 272 8.10 -3.98 0.49
C THR A 272 8.62 -4.22 1.91
N ILE A 273 9.43 -5.23 2.12
CA ILE A 273 10.05 -5.52 3.43
C ILE A 273 11.09 -4.45 3.82
N THR A 274 11.78 -3.85 2.85
CA THR A 274 12.83 -2.85 3.09
C THR A 274 12.35 -1.41 2.99
N ALA A 275 11.27 -1.15 2.28
CA ALA A 275 10.63 0.18 2.14
C ALA A 275 9.29 0.06 1.39
N PRO A 276 8.42 1.08 1.41
CA PRO A 276 7.27 1.17 0.53
C PRO A 276 7.66 1.15 -0.96
N LYS A 277 7.00 0.30 -1.74
CA LYS A 277 7.23 0.09 -3.18
C LYS A 277 5.93 -0.23 -3.91
N ASN A 278 5.90 0.08 -5.19
CA ASN A 278 4.86 -0.39 -6.09
C ASN A 278 5.12 -1.85 -6.56
N VAL A 279 4.19 -2.39 -7.36
CA VAL A 279 4.28 -3.77 -7.86
C VAL A 279 5.49 -3.97 -8.77
N GLY A 280 5.73 -3.06 -9.72
CA GLY A 280 6.86 -3.14 -10.65
C GLY A 280 8.21 -3.10 -9.94
N GLU A 281 8.36 -2.21 -8.96
CA GLU A 281 9.58 -2.13 -8.14
C GLU A 281 9.80 -3.40 -7.31
N SER A 282 8.73 -3.98 -6.78
CA SER A 282 8.81 -5.24 -6.01
C SER A 282 9.24 -6.41 -6.89
N ILE A 283 8.77 -6.47 -8.15
CA ILE A 283 9.17 -7.48 -9.12
C ILE A 283 10.65 -7.30 -9.51
N ASN A 284 11.08 -6.05 -9.77
CA ASN A 284 12.48 -5.77 -10.09
C ASN A 284 13.43 -6.19 -8.96
N GLU A 285 13.05 -5.91 -7.70
CA GLU A 285 13.85 -6.40 -6.57
C GLU A 285 13.84 -7.92 -6.43
N ALA A 286 12.73 -8.59 -6.68
CA ALA A 286 12.67 -10.04 -6.68
C ALA A 286 13.63 -10.64 -7.72
N THR A 287 13.70 -10.03 -8.91
CA THR A 287 14.65 -10.42 -9.96
C THR A 287 16.11 -10.19 -9.53
N ALA A 288 16.39 -9.04 -8.91
CA ALA A 288 17.71 -8.73 -8.40
C ALA A 288 18.12 -9.68 -7.26
N ALA A 289 17.19 -10.00 -6.35
CA ALA A 289 17.44 -10.95 -5.27
C ALA A 289 17.71 -12.37 -5.82
N ALA A 290 16.95 -12.83 -6.79
CA ALA A 290 17.18 -14.12 -7.45
C ALA A 290 18.57 -14.21 -8.08
N ARG A 291 19.01 -13.15 -8.79
CA ARG A 291 20.35 -13.07 -9.35
C ARG A 291 21.43 -13.14 -8.25
N LYS A 292 21.26 -12.40 -7.16
CA LYS A 292 22.19 -12.42 -6.04
C LYS A 292 22.25 -13.77 -5.34
N VAL A 293 21.14 -14.48 -5.22
CA VAL A 293 21.10 -15.85 -4.74
C VAL A 293 21.90 -16.77 -5.66
N THR A 294 21.73 -16.68 -6.98
CA THR A 294 22.51 -17.47 -7.96
C THR A 294 24.01 -17.18 -7.84
N GLU A 295 24.41 -15.89 -7.74
CA GLU A 295 25.81 -15.51 -7.53
C GLU A 295 26.38 -16.07 -6.21
N TRP A 296 25.57 -16.13 -5.17
CA TRP A 296 25.94 -16.70 -3.86
C TRP A 296 26.14 -18.20 -3.93
N LEU A 297 25.24 -18.93 -4.57
CA LEU A 297 25.32 -20.38 -4.72
C LEU A 297 26.52 -20.83 -5.57
N ASN A 298 26.85 -20.09 -6.63
CA ASN A 298 27.97 -20.40 -7.52
C ASN A 298 29.36 -20.14 -6.90
N LYS A 299 29.45 -19.43 -5.78
CA LYS A 299 30.71 -19.19 -5.05
C LYS A 299 31.01 -20.24 -3.99
N ARG A 300 30.14 -21.22 -3.84
CA ARG A 300 30.30 -22.35 -2.90
C ARG A 300 30.65 -23.62 -3.61
#